data_d302f5cd375c257c3fc62f60bbc1286e
#
_entry.id   d302f5cd375c257c3fc62f60bbc1286e
#
_cell.length_a   1.000
_cell.length_b   1.000
_cell.length_c   1.000
_cell.angle_alpha   90.00
_cell.angle_beta   90.00
_cell.angle_gamma   90.00
#
_symmetry.space_group_name_H-M   'P 1'
#
loop_
_entity.id
_entity.type
_entity.pdbx_description
1 polymer ?
#
loop_
_entity_poly.entity_id
_entity_poly.type
_entity_poly.pdbx_seq_one_letter_code
_entity_poly.pdbx_strand_id
1 'polypeptide(L)'
;KNIYNETIKNLKSLKNFKKILPPCFGGNERSVSVKKGLIAISKLKDNPNKVLIHDAARPFISKQIIRNVINKLELYDAVLPCINIVDTVWRIEKNVFKFLTNRSSYYRAQTPQGFNFKKIFEAHLKNNETWAYDDIYLANKNNFTIMQISGSDFNIKITKPEDLEIAERYLK
;
A
#
# COMPACT_ATOMS: atom_id res chain seq x y z
N LYS A 1 24.04 4.01 -2.63
CA LYS A 1 24.23 5.23 -3.47
C LYS A 1 23.85 4.97 -4.95
N ASN A 2 24.23 3.82 -5.55
CA ASN A 2 23.94 3.54 -6.96
C ASN A 2 22.44 3.49 -7.29
N ILE A 3 21.65 2.75 -6.51
CA ILE A 3 20.20 2.61 -6.71
C ILE A 3 19.50 3.98 -6.66
N TYR A 4 19.88 4.85 -5.72
CA TYR A 4 19.30 6.19 -5.62
C TYR A 4 19.54 7.01 -6.89
N ASN A 5 20.78 7.06 -7.36
CA ASN A 5 21.15 7.82 -8.56
C ASN A 5 20.47 7.29 -9.82
N GLU A 6 20.38 5.97 -9.95
CA GLU A 6 19.65 5.31 -11.05
C GLU A 6 18.15 5.63 -10.99
N THR A 7 17.54 5.55 -9.82
CA THR A 7 16.13 5.92 -9.61
C THR A 7 15.89 7.37 -10.02
N ILE A 8 16.74 8.32 -9.59
CA ILE A 8 16.60 9.73 -9.98
C ILE A 8 16.75 9.91 -11.49
N LYS A 9 17.69 9.22 -12.14
CA LYS A 9 17.88 9.27 -13.59
C LYS A 9 16.61 8.81 -14.32
N ASN A 10 16.05 7.67 -13.90
CA ASN A 10 14.83 7.12 -14.50
C ASN A 10 13.62 8.02 -14.27
N LEU A 11 13.46 8.59 -13.07
CA LEU A 11 12.37 9.51 -12.76
C LEU A 11 12.43 10.80 -13.59
N LYS A 12 13.64 11.32 -13.86
CA LYS A 12 13.84 12.54 -14.67
C LYS A 12 13.34 12.37 -16.10
N SER A 13 13.31 11.16 -16.64
CA SER A 13 12.79 10.87 -17.99
C SER A 13 11.27 10.91 -18.08
N LEU A 14 10.55 10.94 -16.96
CA LEU A 14 9.09 10.93 -16.93
C LEU A 14 8.50 12.31 -17.29
N LYS A 15 7.45 12.31 -18.13
CA LYS A 15 6.74 13.52 -18.58
C LYS A 15 6.29 14.46 -17.46
N ASN A 16 5.94 13.92 -16.28
CA ASN A 16 5.45 14.66 -15.13
C ASN A 16 6.46 14.76 -13.99
N PHE A 17 7.75 14.70 -14.28
CA PHE A 17 8.81 14.73 -13.25
C PHE A 17 8.68 15.88 -12.26
N LYS A 18 8.20 17.07 -12.68
CA LYS A 18 8.00 18.22 -11.80
C LYS A 18 7.03 17.97 -10.63
N LYS A 19 6.18 16.92 -10.72
CA LYS A 19 5.27 16.52 -9.65
C LYS A 19 5.88 15.48 -8.71
N ILE A 20 7.09 15.02 -8.99
CA ILE A 20 7.77 13.99 -8.20
C ILE A 20 8.66 14.69 -7.19
N LEU A 21 8.41 14.42 -5.92
CA LEU A 21 9.26 14.89 -4.84
C LEU A 21 10.58 14.11 -4.83
N PRO A 22 11.66 14.72 -4.30
CA PRO A 22 12.90 13.99 -4.10
C PRO A 22 12.65 12.72 -3.26
N PRO A 23 13.22 11.57 -3.64
CA PRO A 23 13.06 10.35 -2.86
C PRO A 23 13.71 10.48 -1.48
N CYS A 24 13.10 9.88 -0.48
CA CYS A 24 13.70 9.76 0.84
C CYS A 24 14.22 8.33 1.06
N PHE A 25 15.26 8.21 1.89
CA PHE A 25 15.78 6.90 2.27
C PHE A 25 14.78 6.16 3.16
N GLY A 26 14.50 4.91 2.85
CA GLY A 26 13.67 4.03 3.66
C GLY A 26 14.33 3.62 4.97
N GLY A 27 13.70 2.69 5.67
CA GLY A 27 14.21 2.00 6.85
C GLY A 27 14.41 0.50 6.57
N ASN A 28 14.76 -0.24 7.60
CA ASN A 28 14.94 -1.70 7.51
C ASN A 28 13.61 -2.43 7.33
N GLU A 29 12.51 -1.81 7.76
CA GLU A 29 11.16 -2.35 7.66
C GLU A 29 10.28 -1.46 6.78
N ARG A 30 9.22 -2.07 6.20
CA ARG A 30 8.24 -1.35 5.36
C ARG A 30 7.59 -0.19 6.14
N SER A 31 7.12 -0.45 7.35
CA SER A 31 6.47 0.56 8.21
C SER A 31 7.38 1.76 8.51
N VAL A 32 8.68 1.51 8.75
CA VAL A 32 9.68 2.56 8.97
C VAL A 32 9.90 3.39 7.70
N SER A 33 9.91 2.74 6.53
CA SER A 33 10.01 3.43 5.24
C SER A 33 8.80 4.33 4.99
N VAL A 34 7.59 3.85 5.27
CA VAL A 34 6.35 4.64 5.16
C VAL A 34 6.38 5.82 6.13
N LYS A 35 6.74 5.61 7.40
CA LYS A 35 6.88 6.68 8.40
C LYS A 35 7.83 7.78 7.93
N LYS A 36 8.98 7.43 7.37
CA LYS A 36 9.94 8.40 6.81
C LYS A 36 9.35 9.17 5.63
N GLY A 37 8.60 8.50 4.75
CA GLY A 37 7.89 9.13 3.64
C GLY A 37 6.86 10.15 4.13
N LEU A 38 6.05 9.77 5.13
CA LEU A 38 5.06 10.67 5.74
C LEU A 38 5.71 11.87 6.44
N ILE A 39 6.84 11.68 7.13
CA ILE A 39 7.65 12.78 7.69
C ILE A 39 8.17 13.71 6.59
N ALA A 40 8.60 13.17 5.45
CA ALA A 40 9.05 14.01 4.33
C ALA A 40 7.89 14.86 3.77
N ILE A 41 6.71 14.28 3.63
CA ILE A 41 5.49 14.97 3.19
C ILE A 41 5.08 16.05 4.20
N SER A 42 5.15 15.78 5.51
CA SER A 42 4.75 16.75 6.56
C SER A 42 5.60 18.02 6.59
N LYS A 43 6.78 18.02 5.94
CA LYS A 43 7.66 19.18 5.82
C LYS A 43 7.34 20.06 4.59
N LEU A 44 6.40 19.66 3.76
CA LEU A 44 5.95 20.49 2.62
C LEU A 44 5.19 21.71 3.13
N LYS A 45 5.28 22.80 2.37
CA LYS A 45 4.57 24.05 2.70
C LYS A 45 3.06 23.83 2.81
N ASP A 46 2.50 23.02 1.88
CA ASP A 46 1.09 22.67 1.84
C ASP A 46 0.95 21.17 2.06
N ASN A 47 0.52 20.77 3.24
CA ASN A 47 0.29 19.36 3.55
C ASN A 47 -0.97 18.86 2.84
N PRO A 48 -0.93 17.66 2.23
CA PRO A 48 -2.10 17.09 1.62
C PRO A 48 -3.15 16.67 2.68
N ASN A 49 -4.42 16.73 2.33
CA ASN A 49 -5.49 16.19 3.18
C ASN A 49 -5.55 14.66 3.11
N LYS A 50 -5.12 14.08 1.99
CA LYS A 50 -5.19 12.65 1.69
C LYS A 50 -3.83 12.14 1.24
N VAL A 51 -3.52 10.90 1.59
CA VAL A 51 -2.33 10.20 1.13
C VAL A 51 -2.70 8.80 0.66
N LEU A 52 -2.08 8.36 -0.42
CA LEU A 52 -2.17 7.00 -0.91
C LEU A 52 -0.79 6.34 -0.74
N ILE A 53 -0.75 5.24 0.00
CA ILE A 53 0.47 4.46 0.22
C ILE A 53 0.43 3.27 -0.73
N HIS A 54 1.41 3.17 -1.63
CA HIS A 54 1.42 2.17 -2.70
C HIS A 54 2.73 1.40 -2.76
N ASP A 55 2.62 0.08 -2.94
CA ASP A 55 3.77 -0.79 -3.15
C ASP A 55 4.31 -0.56 -4.57
N ALA A 56 5.57 -0.16 -4.71
CA ALA A 56 6.24 -0.03 -6.01
C ALA A 56 6.25 -1.36 -6.81
N ALA A 57 6.15 -2.49 -6.11
CA ALA A 57 6.04 -3.82 -6.70
C ALA A 57 4.66 -4.13 -7.32
N ARG A 58 3.71 -3.19 -7.35
CA ARG A 58 2.40 -3.32 -8.01
C ARG A 58 2.26 -2.35 -9.19
N PRO A 59 2.89 -2.61 -10.32
CA PRO A 59 2.94 -1.64 -11.43
C PRO A 59 1.61 -1.50 -12.20
N PHE A 60 0.65 -2.43 -12.04
CA PHE A 60 -0.58 -2.48 -12.84
C PHE A 60 -1.81 -1.90 -12.14
N ILE A 61 -1.60 -0.91 -11.29
CA ILE A 61 -2.72 -0.23 -10.64
C ILE A 61 -3.58 0.53 -11.65
N SER A 62 -4.89 0.29 -11.65
CA SER A 62 -5.82 0.98 -12.53
C SER A 62 -6.17 2.37 -12.00
N LYS A 63 -6.41 3.30 -12.95
CA LYS A 63 -6.92 4.65 -12.62
C LYS A 63 -8.25 4.59 -11.86
N GLN A 64 -9.07 3.57 -12.14
CA GLN A 64 -10.37 3.40 -11.48
C GLN A 64 -10.22 3.11 -9.99
N ILE A 65 -9.30 2.22 -9.60
CA ILE A 65 -9.02 1.93 -8.18
C ILE A 65 -8.53 3.20 -7.48
N ILE A 66 -7.60 3.94 -8.09
CA ILE A 66 -7.08 5.21 -7.52
C ILE A 66 -8.23 6.19 -7.28
N ARG A 67 -9.11 6.40 -8.27
CA ARG A 67 -10.27 7.30 -8.15
C ARG A 67 -11.22 6.84 -7.05
N ASN A 68 -11.52 5.55 -6.99
CA ASN A 68 -12.41 4.98 -5.97
C ASN A 68 -11.85 5.20 -4.55
N VAL A 69 -10.54 5.00 -4.36
CA VAL A 69 -9.88 5.28 -3.08
C VAL A 69 -10.04 6.76 -2.71
N ILE A 70 -9.71 7.67 -3.62
CA ILE A 70 -9.79 9.12 -3.37
C ILE A 70 -11.21 9.55 -3.02
N ASN A 71 -12.21 9.06 -3.77
CA ASN A 71 -13.61 9.42 -3.55
C ASN A 71 -14.13 8.91 -2.20
N LYS A 72 -13.75 7.68 -1.81
CA LYS A 72 -14.19 7.13 -0.52
C LYS A 72 -13.53 7.81 0.68
N LEU A 73 -12.34 8.40 0.50
CA LEU A 73 -11.68 9.21 1.54
C LEU A 73 -12.40 10.54 1.84
N GLU A 74 -13.45 10.90 1.14
CA GLU A 74 -14.33 12.02 1.54
C GLU A 74 -15.18 11.68 2.79
N LEU A 75 -15.47 10.38 2.99
CA LEU A 75 -16.39 9.91 4.02
C LEU A 75 -15.72 9.01 5.06
N TYR A 76 -14.56 8.46 4.76
CA TYR A 76 -13.86 7.48 5.59
C TYR A 76 -12.43 7.93 5.87
N ASP A 77 -11.89 7.51 7.01
CA ASP A 77 -10.52 7.83 7.41
C ASP A 77 -9.48 7.03 6.65
N ALA A 78 -9.85 5.80 6.27
CA ALA A 78 -9.02 4.89 5.51
C ALA A 78 -9.82 4.10 4.47
N VAL A 79 -9.16 3.74 3.37
CA VAL A 79 -9.76 2.95 2.27
C VAL A 79 -8.80 1.84 1.86
N LEU A 80 -9.34 0.61 1.82
CA LEU A 80 -8.60 -0.60 1.48
C LEU A 80 -9.14 -1.24 0.20
N PRO A 81 -8.40 -1.24 -0.90
CA PRO A 81 -8.68 -2.13 -2.02
C PRO A 81 -8.33 -3.57 -1.63
N CYS A 82 -9.26 -4.49 -1.84
CA CYS A 82 -9.01 -5.90 -1.58
C CYS A 82 -9.80 -6.80 -2.54
N ILE A 83 -9.36 -8.04 -2.64
CA ILE A 83 -9.98 -9.10 -3.45
C ILE A 83 -10.30 -10.30 -2.57
N ASN A 84 -11.35 -11.03 -2.93
CA ASN A 84 -11.75 -12.23 -2.22
C ASN A 84 -10.67 -13.32 -2.32
N ILE A 85 -10.62 -14.18 -1.32
CA ILE A 85 -9.86 -15.43 -1.39
C ILE A 85 -10.76 -16.48 -2.05
N VAL A 86 -10.33 -17.00 -3.20
CA VAL A 86 -11.05 -18.04 -3.94
C VAL A 86 -10.62 -19.44 -3.52
N ASP A 87 -9.39 -19.59 -3.07
CA ASP A 87 -8.84 -20.86 -2.62
C ASP A 87 -9.31 -21.22 -1.21
N THR A 88 -9.23 -22.52 -0.87
CA THR A 88 -9.46 -22.97 0.50
C THR A 88 -8.26 -22.58 1.37
N VAL A 89 -8.54 -21.93 2.50
CA VAL A 89 -7.48 -21.46 3.41
C VAL A 89 -7.39 -22.40 4.63
N TRP A 90 -6.19 -22.85 4.91
CA TRP A 90 -5.86 -23.64 6.07
C TRP A 90 -4.91 -22.87 6.98
N ARG A 91 -5.15 -22.93 8.29
CA ARG A 91 -4.20 -22.46 9.30
C ARG A 91 -3.42 -23.64 9.84
N ILE A 92 -2.10 -23.52 9.94
CA ILE A 92 -1.25 -24.53 10.54
C ILE A 92 -0.82 -24.04 11.93
N GLU A 93 -1.18 -24.80 12.96
CA GLU A 93 -0.75 -24.57 14.34
C GLU A 93 -0.12 -25.83 14.90
N LYS A 94 1.14 -25.74 15.34
CA LYS A 94 1.88 -26.87 15.91
C LYS A 94 1.83 -28.14 15.02
N ASN A 95 2.01 -27.95 13.71
CA ASN A 95 1.92 -29.00 12.68
C ASN A 95 0.53 -29.64 12.50
N VAL A 96 -0.53 -29.03 13.04
CA VAL A 96 -1.91 -29.47 12.83
C VAL A 96 -2.63 -28.52 11.90
N PHE A 97 -3.26 -29.06 10.84
CA PHE A 97 -4.08 -28.30 9.93
C PHE A 97 -5.43 -27.98 10.58
N LYS A 98 -5.77 -26.69 10.63
CA LYS A 98 -7.07 -26.20 11.07
C LYS A 98 -7.78 -25.50 9.92
N PHE A 99 -8.94 -25.97 9.57
CA PHE A 99 -9.78 -25.39 8.53
C PHE A 99 -10.33 -24.02 8.96
N LEU A 100 -10.22 -23.02 8.10
CA LEU A 100 -10.90 -21.75 8.30
C LEU A 100 -12.32 -21.84 7.76
N THR A 101 -13.31 -21.81 8.65
CA THR A 101 -14.69 -22.18 8.35
C THR A 101 -15.41 -21.26 7.36
N ASN A 102 -15.03 -19.99 7.25
CA ASN A 102 -15.72 -19.04 6.37
C ASN A 102 -14.72 -18.19 5.57
N ARG A 103 -14.31 -18.69 4.40
CA ARG A 103 -13.41 -17.95 3.51
C ARG A 103 -13.99 -16.63 2.99
N SER A 104 -15.32 -16.46 2.96
CA SER A 104 -15.96 -15.23 2.49
C SER A 104 -15.67 -14.02 3.39
N SER A 105 -15.18 -14.24 4.60
CA SER A 105 -14.76 -13.20 5.54
C SER A 105 -13.29 -12.82 5.40
N TYR A 106 -12.54 -13.47 4.50
CA TYR A 106 -11.12 -13.22 4.32
C TYR A 106 -10.83 -12.60 2.96
N TYR A 107 -9.95 -11.61 2.96
CA TYR A 107 -9.60 -10.85 1.79
C TYR A 107 -8.09 -10.71 1.64
N ARG A 108 -7.62 -10.67 0.42
CA ARG A 108 -6.24 -10.27 0.10
C ARG A 108 -6.20 -8.75 -0.02
N ALA A 109 -5.52 -8.10 0.92
CA ALA A 109 -5.29 -6.66 0.90
C ALA A 109 -4.38 -6.26 -0.27
N GLN A 110 -4.73 -5.17 -0.92
CA GLN A 110 -3.92 -4.59 -1.99
C GLN A 110 -3.54 -3.14 -1.64
N THR A 111 -2.71 -2.53 -2.48
CA THR A 111 -2.41 -1.11 -2.46
C THR A 111 -2.78 -0.48 -3.82
N PRO A 112 -3.06 0.84 -3.89
CA PRO A 112 -2.82 1.86 -2.87
C PRO A 112 -3.84 1.77 -1.73
N GLN A 113 -3.34 1.81 -0.50
CA GLN A 113 -4.17 2.06 0.67
C GLN A 113 -4.28 3.58 0.85
N GLY A 114 -5.51 4.07 0.98
CA GLY A 114 -5.77 5.50 1.13
C GLY A 114 -6.04 5.89 2.56
N PHE A 115 -5.62 7.10 2.95
CA PHE A 115 -5.79 7.59 4.32
C PHE A 115 -6.00 9.11 4.37
N ASN A 116 -6.72 9.58 5.39
CA ASN A 116 -6.59 10.94 5.87
C ASN A 116 -5.12 11.15 6.32
N PHE A 117 -4.45 12.13 5.73
CA PHE A 117 -3.01 12.32 5.95
C PHE A 117 -2.68 12.57 7.42
N LYS A 118 -3.37 13.50 8.07
CA LYS A 118 -3.11 13.86 9.46
C LYS A 118 -3.26 12.65 10.38
N LYS A 119 -4.36 11.91 10.23
CA LYS A 119 -4.64 10.73 11.08
C LYS A 119 -3.58 9.64 10.93
N ILE A 120 -3.23 9.25 9.69
CA ILE A 120 -2.24 8.18 9.49
C ILE A 120 -0.83 8.63 9.90
N PHE A 121 -0.49 9.90 9.69
CA PHE A 121 0.78 10.45 10.13
C PHE A 121 0.91 10.38 11.65
N GLU A 122 -0.11 10.81 12.40
CA GLU A 122 -0.14 10.71 13.87
C GLU A 122 -0.06 9.24 14.35
N ALA A 123 -0.79 8.33 13.68
CA ALA A 123 -0.73 6.91 13.98
C ALA A 123 0.67 6.34 13.82
N HIS A 124 1.38 6.69 12.73
CA HIS A 124 2.77 6.30 12.53
C HIS A 124 3.73 6.92 13.53
N LEU A 125 3.51 8.17 13.98
CA LEU A 125 4.35 8.79 15.01
C LEU A 125 4.22 8.08 16.35
N LYS A 126 3.00 7.72 16.75
CA LYS A 126 2.71 7.03 18.02
C LYS A 126 3.09 5.55 18.00
N ASN A 127 3.23 4.96 16.81
CA ASN A 127 3.54 3.54 16.70
C ASN A 127 5.02 3.26 16.96
N ASN A 128 5.27 2.43 17.97
CA ASN A 128 6.61 1.93 18.32
C ASN A 128 6.90 0.55 17.74
N GLU A 129 5.90 -0.10 17.12
CA GLU A 129 6.04 -1.41 16.50
C GLU A 129 6.58 -1.26 15.08
N THR A 130 7.64 -1.97 14.75
CA THR A 130 8.24 -1.93 13.41
C THR A 130 7.65 -2.98 12.46
N TRP A 131 6.93 -3.97 12.98
CA TRP A 131 6.45 -5.16 12.27
C TRP A 131 5.04 -5.04 11.66
N ALA A 132 4.44 -3.85 11.63
CA ALA A 132 3.12 -3.68 11.02
C ALA A 132 3.11 -4.19 9.57
N TYR A 133 2.27 -5.19 9.29
CA TYR A 133 2.17 -5.83 7.97
C TYR A 133 1.72 -4.85 6.87
N ASP A 134 0.80 -3.95 7.22
CA ASP A 134 0.34 -2.86 6.34
C ASP A 134 -0.14 -1.65 7.16
N ASP A 135 -0.53 -0.58 6.46
CA ASP A 135 -0.93 0.66 7.11
C ASP A 135 -2.40 0.62 7.58
N ILE A 136 -3.22 -0.29 7.02
CA ILE A 136 -4.59 -0.56 7.49
C ILE A 136 -4.57 -1.19 8.89
N TYR A 137 -3.56 -1.99 9.21
CA TYR A 137 -3.38 -2.47 10.58
C TYR A 137 -3.27 -1.32 11.59
N LEU A 138 -2.44 -0.30 11.28
CA LEU A 138 -2.31 0.88 12.14
C LEU A 138 -3.61 1.69 12.19
N ALA A 139 -4.31 1.83 11.07
CA ALA A 139 -5.59 2.51 11.01
C ALA A 139 -6.63 1.82 11.91
N ASN A 140 -6.72 0.49 11.83
CA ASN A 140 -7.61 -0.31 12.68
C ASN A 140 -7.27 -0.19 14.18
N LYS A 141 -5.98 -0.27 14.52
CA LYS A 141 -5.49 -0.11 15.89
C LYS A 141 -5.81 1.29 16.49
N ASN A 142 -5.94 2.30 15.64
CA ASN A 142 -6.27 3.68 16.02
C ASN A 142 -7.75 4.03 15.77
N ASN A 143 -8.64 3.03 15.63
CA ASN A 143 -10.09 3.18 15.48
C ASN A 143 -10.51 4.08 14.31
N PHE A 144 -9.81 4.02 13.17
CA PHE A 144 -10.23 4.72 11.96
C PHE A 144 -11.49 4.09 11.38
N THR A 145 -12.34 4.91 10.78
CA THR A 145 -13.41 4.41 9.92
C THR A 145 -12.80 3.91 8.61
N ILE A 146 -12.87 2.58 8.39
CA ILE A 146 -12.21 1.92 7.25
C ILE A 146 -13.27 1.47 6.25
N MET A 147 -13.12 1.87 4.98
CA MET A 147 -13.94 1.41 3.87
C MET A 147 -13.19 0.44 2.99
N GLN A 148 -13.79 -0.74 2.78
CA GLN A 148 -13.33 -1.69 1.77
C GLN A 148 -13.85 -1.28 0.40
N ILE A 149 -13.03 -1.42 -0.64
CA ILE A 149 -13.43 -1.33 -2.05
C ILE A 149 -12.89 -2.52 -2.84
N SER A 150 -13.52 -2.80 -3.99
CA SER A 150 -13.03 -3.85 -4.89
C SER A 150 -11.65 -3.50 -5.44
N GLY A 151 -10.72 -4.42 -5.27
CA GLY A 151 -9.42 -4.43 -5.92
C GLY A 151 -9.49 -5.04 -7.32
N SER A 152 -8.36 -5.57 -7.80
CA SER A 152 -8.25 -6.24 -9.10
C SER A 152 -7.20 -7.34 -9.06
N ASP A 153 -7.48 -8.49 -9.67
CA ASP A 153 -6.48 -9.55 -9.85
C ASP A 153 -5.34 -9.11 -10.76
N PHE A 154 -5.57 -8.14 -11.66
CA PHE A 154 -4.50 -7.53 -12.45
C PHE A 154 -3.54 -6.66 -11.64
N ASN A 155 -3.94 -6.20 -10.44
CA ASN A 155 -3.06 -5.43 -9.54
C ASN A 155 -2.14 -6.38 -8.75
N ILE A 156 -1.41 -7.22 -9.48
CA ILE A 156 -0.48 -8.20 -8.91
C ILE A 156 0.67 -7.50 -8.19
N LYS A 157 1.24 -8.20 -7.20
CA LYS A 157 2.48 -7.78 -6.54
C LYS A 157 3.62 -8.66 -7.05
N ILE A 158 4.57 -8.07 -7.72
CA ILE A 158 5.77 -8.76 -8.22
C ILE A 158 6.67 -9.04 -7.01
N THR A 159 6.74 -10.30 -6.62
CA THR A 159 7.50 -10.76 -5.43
C THR A 159 8.46 -11.89 -5.75
N LYS A 160 8.18 -12.64 -6.81
CA LYS A 160 8.96 -13.79 -7.27
C LYS A 160 9.33 -13.62 -8.73
N PRO A 161 10.38 -14.32 -9.23
CA PRO A 161 10.74 -14.29 -10.64
C PRO A 161 9.56 -14.63 -11.58
N GLU A 162 8.72 -15.60 -11.19
CA GLU A 162 7.57 -16.03 -11.99
C GLU A 162 6.53 -14.93 -12.16
N ASP A 163 6.43 -14.01 -11.20
CA ASP A 163 5.52 -12.86 -11.30
C ASP A 163 5.96 -11.88 -12.41
N LEU A 164 7.26 -11.83 -12.75
CA LEU A 164 7.78 -11.02 -13.87
C LEU A 164 7.28 -11.55 -15.21
N GLU A 165 7.25 -12.86 -15.40
CA GLU A 165 6.73 -13.46 -16.64
C GLU A 165 5.24 -13.12 -16.83
N ILE A 166 4.47 -13.13 -15.75
CA ILE A 166 3.06 -12.70 -15.76
C ILE A 166 2.97 -11.21 -16.10
N ALA A 167 3.81 -10.38 -15.47
CA ALA A 167 3.85 -8.94 -15.70
C ALA A 167 4.18 -8.60 -17.16
N GLU A 168 5.13 -9.29 -17.78
CA GLU A 168 5.50 -9.11 -19.20
C GLU A 168 4.34 -9.43 -20.15
N ARG A 169 3.51 -10.43 -19.82
CA ARG A 169 2.31 -10.75 -20.62
C ARG A 169 1.25 -9.66 -20.55
N TYR A 170 1.17 -8.92 -19.44
CA TYR A 170 0.22 -7.80 -19.29
C TYR A 170 0.66 -6.54 -20.07
N LEU A 171 1.92 -6.47 -20.52
CA LEU A 171 2.47 -5.36 -21.29
C LEU A 171 2.35 -5.56 -22.82
N LYS A 172 2.04 -6.77 -23.27
CA LYS A 172 1.81 -7.12 -24.67
C LYS A 172 0.35 -6.92 -25.06
#